data_5e56b5ec1625310c0a6eaa3b1fc48fee
#
_entry.id   5e56b5ec1625310c0a6eaa3b1fc48fee
#
_cell.length_a   1.000
_cell.length_b   1.000
_cell.length_c   1.000
_cell.angle_alpha   90.00
_cell.angle_beta   90.00
_cell.angle_gamma   90.00
#
_symmetry.space_group_name_H-M   'P 1'
#
loop_
_entity.id
_entity.type
_entity.pdbx_description
1 polymer ?
#
loop_
_entity_poly.entity_id
_entity_poly.type
_entity_poly.pdbx_seq_one_letter_code
_entity_poly.pdbx_strand_id
1 'polypeptide(L)'
;MPNPRTWTLPPDLDTAVSGALREWTKERKIERLWARDANLWTGGSEASWLGWLEIVDKQLRRVDELRRVAEDVRQAGFTHALLLGMGGSSLCPEVLRMTFGALPGWPELSVLDSTDPAQVRAAEAKMDLGRTVFIVSSKSGTTLEPNIFKQYFFEQVTHTLGAGKAGGHFVAITDPGSKLEQAARADGFRHVLFGLPSIGGRYSALSDFGMGPAAIMGLDVPRLLGAAHGMARACRASAAEDNPGAALGAILGVLGNRGRDKVTLVASPGIHDLGAWLEQLLAESTGKRGKGLIPVDREPLVPPERYGQDRLFVYLRLRTAPDAAQDRAVAGLESAGQPVVRIDVSDPYQIAAEFFRWEFATAVAGAILGIDPFDQPDVEASKVVTRRLTDRSSGPAASRPRRRTSRRTGTGSSPTPATRPSWSQAAGRSLGSCALTSGGSARETTRRSSPTSR
;
A
#
# COMPACT_ATOMS: atom_id res chain seq x y z
N MET A 1 22.28 -21.03 -15.55
CA MET A 1 21.53 -22.15 -14.97
C MET A 1 20.07 -21.72 -14.94
N PRO A 2 19.10 -22.58 -15.30
CA PRO A 2 17.69 -22.25 -15.15
C PRO A 2 17.42 -21.90 -13.70
N ASN A 3 16.68 -20.80 -13.47
CA ASN A 3 16.31 -20.37 -12.13
C ASN A 3 15.49 -21.51 -11.50
N PRO A 4 15.80 -21.99 -10.27
CA PRO A 4 15.01 -23.03 -9.65
C PRO A 4 13.54 -22.57 -9.59
N ARG A 5 12.62 -23.46 -9.94
CA ARG A 5 11.17 -23.17 -9.82
C ARG A 5 10.88 -22.66 -8.41
N THR A 6 10.23 -21.52 -8.34
CA THR A 6 9.89 -20.83 -7.09
C THR A 6 8.46 -21.16 -6.62
N TRP A 7 7.82 -22.19 -7.19
CA TRP A 7 6.47 -22.58 -6.81
C TRP A 7 6.28 -24.09 -6.74
N THR A 8 5.38 -24.50 -5.86
CA THR A 8 4.86 -25.85 -5.70
C THR A 8 3.35 -25.80 -5.93
N LEU A 9 2.88 -26.45 -6.98
CA LEU A 9 1.46 -26.50 -7.35
C LEU A 9 0.99 -27.95 -7.48
N PRO A 10 -0.29 -28.24 -7.19
CA PRO A 10 -0.94 -29.49 -7.60
C PRO A 10 -0.74 -29.75 -9.09
N PRO A 11 -0.60 -31.04 -9.54
CA PRO A 11 -0.22 -31.36 -10.91
C PRO A 11 -1.13 -30.79 -12.00
N ASP A 12 -2.44 -30.72 -11.75
CA ASP A 12 -3.43 -30.15 -12.66
C ASP A 12 -3.29 -28.62 -12.79
N LEU A 13 -2.98 -27.93 -11.70
CA LEU A 13 -2.72 -26.50 -11.68
C LEU A 13 -1.37 -26.17 -12.32
N ASP A 14 -0.34 -26.96 -12.02
CA ASP A 14 0.99 -26.79 -12.65
C ASP A 14 0.93 -26.97 -14.16
N THR A 15 0.18 -27.98 -14.63
CA THR A 15 -0.07 -28.20 -16.06
C THR A 15 -0.75 -26.99 -16.71
N ALA A 16 -1.77 -26.44 -16.06
CA ALA A 16 -2.50 -25.29 -16.57
C ALA A 16 -1.64 -24.02 -16.62
N VAL A 17 -0.88 -23.74 -15.54
CA VAL A 17 0.05 -22.59 -15.48
C VAL A 17 1.14 -22.74 -16.55
N SER A 18 1.75 -23.92 -16.67
CA SER A 18 2.75 -24.20 -17.71
C SER A 18 2.17 -24.04 -19.12
N GLY A 19 0.89 -24.40 -19.33
CA GLY A 19 0.17 -24.17 -20.57
C GLY A 19 0.04 -22.69 -20.91
N ALA A 20 -0.38 -21.89 -19.94
CA ALA A 20 -0.51 -20.44 -20.09
C ALA A 20 0.87 -19.76 -20.36
N LEU A 21 1.92 -20.18 -19.67
CA LEU A 21 3.27 -19.64 -19.89
C LEU A 21 3.80 -19.93 -21.31
N ARG A 22 3.58 -21.16 -21.81
CA ARG A 22 3.92 -21.53 -23.19
C ARG A 22 3.12 -20.70 -24.19
N GLU A 23 1.84 -20.46 -23.97
CA GLU A 23 1.02 -19.58 -24.81
C GLU A 23 1.55 -18.14 -24.82
N TRP A 24 1.86 -17.59 -23.64
CA TRP A 24 2.46 -16.25 -23.52
C TRP A 24 3.74 -16.12 -24.30
N THR A 25 4.62 -17.12 -24.23
CA THR A 25 5.88 -17.16 -25.02
C THR A 25 5.60 -17.26 -26.52
N LYS A 26 4.72 -18.22 -26.93
CA LYS A 26 4.39 -18.47 -28.34
C LYS A 26 3.76 -17.25 -29.02
N GLU A 27 2.88 -16.53 -28.31
CA GLU A 27 2.17 -15.37 -28.84
C GLU A 27 2.91 -14.05 -28.56
N ARG A 28 4.13 -14.13 -28.04
CA ARG A 28 4.99 -12.98 -27.74
C ARG A 28 4.29 -11.94 -26.87
N LYS A 29 3.48 -12.38 -25.89
CA LYS A 29 2.65 -11.48 -25.08
C LYS A 29 3.49 -10.57 -24.17
N ILE A 30 4.71 -10.98 -23.80
CA ILE A 30 5.64 -10.14 -23.02
C ILE A 30 6.07 -8.93 -23.84
N GLU A 31 6.50 -9.15 -25.08
CA GLU A 31 6.90 -8.06 -25.98
C GLU A 31 5.73 -7.12 -26.29
N ARG A 32 4.52 -7.69 -26.49
CA ARG A 32 3.29 -6.91 -26.68
C ARG A 32 2.96 -6.06 -25.43
N LEU A 33 3.16 -6.60 -24.22
CA LEU A 33 2.97 -5.84 -22.97
C LEU A 33 3.93 -4.65 -22.92
N TRP A 34 5.20 -4.87 -23.18
CA TRP A 34 6.21 -3.79 -23.25
C TRP A 34 5.95 -2.80 -24.38
N ALA A 35 5.35 -3.24 -25.47
CA ALA A 35 4.89 -2.39 -26.58
C ALA A 35 3.56 -1.65 -26.28
N ARG A 36 2.97 -1.88 -25.09
CA ARG A 36 1.72 -1.26 -24.62
C ARG A 36 0.50 -1.61 -25.48
N ASP A 37 0.44 -2.85 -25.98
CA ASP A 37 -0.67 -3.33 -26.80
C ASP A 37 -1.92 -3.59 -25.91
N ALA A 38 -2.89 -2.67 -25.96
CA ALA A 38 -4.15 -2.76 -25.21
C ALA A 38 -4.95 -4.04 -25.49
N ASN A 39 -4.76 -4.66 -26.68
CA ASN A 39 -5.46 -5.89 -27.05
C ASN A 39 -5.00 -7.12 -26.24
N LEU A 40 -4.01 -6.98 -25.38
CA LEU A 40 -3.69 -8.01 -24.39
C LEU A 40 -4.78 -8.15 -23.33
N TRP A 41 -5.57 -7.09 -23.10
CA TRP A 41 -6.62 -7.02 -22.06
C TRP A 41 -8.00 -6.87 -22.69
N THR A 42 -8.56 -5.66 -22.71
CA THR A 42 -9.91 -5.42 -23.24
C THR A 42 -9.92 -4.59 -24.52
N GLY A 43 -8.76 -4.10 -24.94
CA GLY A 43 -8.62 -3.22 -26.10
C GLY A 43 -9.16 -1.81 -25.84
N GLY A 44 -9.24 -1.39 -24.59
CA GLY A 44 -9.74 -0.10 -24.16
C GLY A 44 -8.65 0.95 -23.93
N SER A 45 -8.63 1.53 -22.74
CA SER A 45 -7.72 2.63 -22.39
C SER A 45 -6.38 2.18 -21.78
N GLU A 46 -6.10 0.90 -21.73
CA GLU A 46 -4.98 0.30 -20.99
C GLU A 46 -3.63 0.89 -21.40
N ALA A 47 -3.41 1.13 -22.70
CA ALA A 47 -2.19 1.73 -23.21
C ALA A 47 -1.83 3.08 -22.57
N SER A 48 -2.84 3.83 -22.12
CA SER A 48 -2.66 5.13 -21.47
C SER A 48 -2.13 5.04 -20.04
N TRP A 49 -2.17 3.85 -19.43
CA TRP A 49 -1.83 3.62 -18.02
C TRP A 49 -0.52 2.88 -17.79
N LEU A 50 0.23 2.60 -18.83
CA LEU A 50 1.45 1.75 -18.78
C LEU A 50 2.75 2.55 -18.60
N GLY A 51 2.67 3.79 -18.07
CA GLY A 51 3.86 4.61 -17.77
C GLY A 51 4.79 4.00 -16.72
N TRP A 52 4.27 3.11 -15.85
CA TRP A 52 5.02 2.41 -14.81
C TRP A 52 6.09 1.46 -15.38
N LEU A 53 5.93 0.96 -16.60
CA LEU A 53 6.94 0.13 -17.27
C LEU A 53 8.30 0.83 -17.42
N GLU A 54 8.31 2.15 -17.58
CA GLU A 54 9.51 2.94 -17.82
C GLU A 54 9.88 3.83 -16.62
N ILE A 55 9.09 3.76 -15.53
CA ILE A 55 9.26 4.72 -14.42
C ILE A 55 10.61 4.60 -13.75
N VAL A 56 11.13 3.38 -13.61
CA VAL A 56 12.43 3.12 -12.97
C VAL A 56 13.56 3.82 -13.72
N ASP A 57 13.60 3.69 -15.06
CA ASP A 57 14.60 4.35 -15.88
C ASP A 57 14.47 5.89 -15.83
N LYS A 58 13.24 6.39 -15.75
CA LYS A 58 12.99 7.84 -15.58
C LYS A 58 13.46 8.35 -14.22
N GLN A 59 13.19 7.61 -13.16
CA GLN A 59 13.61 7.97 -11.80
C GLN A 59 15.14 7.91 -11.63
N LEU A 60 15.80 6.90 -12.21
CA LEU A 60 17.26 6.81 -12.18
C LEU A 60 17.93 8.03 -12.81
N ARG A 61 17.35 8.61 -13.86
CA ARG A 61 17.85 9.85 -14.46
C ARG A 61 17.60 11.10 -13.61
N ARG A 62 16.67 11.04 -12.67
CA ARG A 62 16.25 12.17 -11.80
C ARG A 62 16.67 12.01 -10.35
N VAL A 63 17.44 10.99 -10.03
CA VAL A 63 17.83 10.66 -8.65
C VAL A 63 18.51 11.83 -7.92
N ASP A 64 19.28 12.65 -8.64
CA ASP A 64 19.93 13.82 -8.07
C ASP A 64 18.95 14.96 -7.72
N GLU A 65 17.80 15.02 -8.38
CA GLU A 65 16.72 15.93 -7.99
C GLU A 65 16.11 15.52 -6.65
N LEU A 66 15.77 14.22 -6.50
CA LEU A 66 15.28 13.69 -5.23
C LEU A 66 16.28 13.86 -4.09
N ARG A 67 17.58 13.66 -4.36
CA ARG A 67 18.64 13.87 -3.38
C ARG A 67 18.72 15.33 -2.93
N ARG A 68 18.61 16.29 -3.87
CA ARG A 68 18.59 17.73 -3.54
C ARG A 68 17.40 18.11 -2.67
N VAL A 69 16.21 17.61 -2.98
CA VAL A 69 15.01 17.83 -2.15
C VAL A 69 15.20 17.28 -0.74
N ALA A 70 15.68 16.04 -0.63
CA ALA A 70 15.92 15.40 0.65
C ALA A 70 16.97 16.16 1.51
N GLU A 71 18.06 16.57 0.88
CA GLU A 71 19.12 17.31 1.56
C GLU A 71 18.67 18.71 1.99
N ASP A 72 17.88 19.43 1.19
CA ASP A 72 17.29 20.71 1.56
C ASP A 72 16.34 20.57 2.76
N VAL A 73 15.49 19.53 2.77
CA VAL A 73 14.62 19.23 3.91
C VAL A 73 15.44 18.91 5.18
N ARG A 74 16.50 18.14 5.05
CA ARG A 74 17.40 17.78 6.16
C ARG A 74 18.13 19.01 6.71
N GLN A 75 18.69 19.85 5.83
CA GLN A 75 19.42 21.07 6.21
C GLN A 75 18.51 22.12 6.83
N ALA A 76 17.23 22.15 6.49
CA ALA A 76 16.23 23.00 7.13
C ALA A 76 15.94 22.61 8.59
N GLY A 77 16.47 21.47 9.07
CA GLY A 77 16.36 21.05 10.47
C GLY A 77 15.03 20.38 10.82
N PHE A 78 14.27 19.91 9.83
CA PHE A 78 13.08 19.12 10.07
C PHE A 78 13.45 17.77 10.71
N THR A 79 12.73 17.40 11.76
CA THR A 79 12.90 16.13 12.48
C THR A 79 11.76 15.15 12.22
N HIS A 80 10.65 15.65 11.70
CA HIS A 80 9.47 14.85 11.35
C HIS A 80 9.02 15.17 9.92
N ALA A 81 8.50 14.16 9.25
CA ALA A 81 7.80 14.27 7.98
C ALA A 81 6.42 13.65 8.14
N LEU A 82 5.35 14.41 7.89
CA LEU A 82 3.98 13.89 7.89
C LEU A 82 3.47 13.83 6.46
N LEU A 83 3.27 12.62 5.96
CA LEU A 83 2.65 12.40 4.66
C LEU A 83 1.14 12.44 4.78
N LEU A 84 0.50 13.28 3.99
CA LEU A 84 -0.93 13.52 3.89
C LEU A 84 -1.42 12.97 2.56
N GLY A 85 -1.90 11.73 2.54
CA GLY A 85 -2.25 11.04 1.30
C GLY A 85 -3.22 9.89 1.53
N MET A 86 -3.77 9.33 0.45
CA MET A 86 -4.71 8.22 0.48
C MET A 86 -4.30 7.14 -0.53
N GLY A 87 -4.45 5.87 -0.17
CA GLY A 87 -4.25 4.72 -1.05
C GLY A 87 -2.87 4.73 -1.74
N GLY A 88 -2.82 4.69 -3.06
CA GLY A 88 -1.56 4.68 -3.81
C GLY A 88 -0.65 5.89 -3.56
N SER A 89 -1.17 6.99 -2.99
CA SER A 89 -0.36 8.15 -2.59
C SER A 89 0.29 8.00 -1.21
N SER A 90 -0.06 6.98 -0.42
CA SER A 90 0.40 6.78 0.95
C SER A 90 0.98 5.39 1.22
N LEU A 91 0.47 4.33 0.57
CA LEU A 91 0.79 2.95 0.93
C LEU A 91 2.26 2.58 0.70
N CYS A 92 2.86 2.97 -0.43
CA CYS A 92 4.29 2.71 -0.65
C CYS A 92 5.17 3.41 0.41
N PRO A 93 5.00 4.72 0.70
CA PRO A 93 5.68 5.39 1.81
C PRO A 93 5.48 4.69 3.16
N GLU A 94 4.27 4.22 3.46
CA GLU A 94 3.98 3.49 4.70
C GLU A 94 4.76 2.18 4.76
N VAL A 95 4.75 1.38 3.68
CA VAL A 95 5.54 0.15 3.57
C VAL A 95 7.03 0.42 3.81
N LEU A 96 7.59 1.48 3.19
CA LEU A 96 8.99 1.84 3.36
C LEU A 96 9.29 2.28 4.79
N ARG A 97 8.42 3.11 5.38
CA ARG A 97 8.54 3.53 6.78
C ARG A 97 8.55 2.35 7.75
N MET A 98 7.64 1.40 7.55
CA MET A 98 7.53 0.22 8.41
C MET A 98 8.69 -0.76 8.21
N THR A 99 9.24 -0.83 7.01
CA THR A 99 10.39 -1.71 6.68
C THR A 99 11.70 -1.17 7.23
N PHE A 100 11.93 0.14 7.14
CA PHE A 100 13.24 0.74 7.45
C PHE A 100 13.27 1.50 8.78
N GLY A 101 12.13 1.91 9.30
CA GLY A 101 12.04 2.74 10.50
C GLY A 101 12.62 4.14 10.32
N ALA A 102 12.87 4.81 11.44
CA ALA A 102 13.51 6.11 11.46
C ALA A 102 15.03 5.97 11.27
N LEU A 103 15.61 6.80 10.40
CA LEU A 103 17.06 6.84 10.14
C LEU A 103 17.72 8.01 10.88
N PRO A 104 18.88 7.78 11.54
CA PRO A 104 19.58 8.84 12.27
C PRO A 104 19.91 10.04 11.38
N GLY A 105 19.54 11.24 11.83
CA GLY A 105 19.81 12.49 11.13
C GLY A 105 18.86 12.83 9.98
N TRP A 106 17.80 12.06 9.80
CA TRP A 106 16.73 12.27 8.83
C TRP A 106 15.37 12.43 9.50
N PRO A 107 14.40 13.10 8.87
CA PRO A 107 13.05 13.20 9.41
C PRO A 107 12.39 11.84 9.60
N GLU A 108 11.77 11.60 10.75
CA GLU A 108 10.93 10.43 10.97
C GLU A 108 9.63 10.58 10.17
N LEU A 109 9.40 9.64 9.24
CA LEU A 109 8.20 9.64 8.42
C LEU A 109 7.02 9.06 9.19
N SER A 110 5.89 9.78 9.17
CA SER A 110 4.57 9.30 9.58
C SER A 110 3.57 9.50 8.44
N VAL A 111 2.53 8.69 8.41
CA VAL A 111 1.47 8.76 7.40
C VAL A 111 0.13 9.06 8.09
N LEU A 112 -0.62 10.01 7.52
CA LEU A 112 -2.00 10.29 7.90
C LEU A 112 -2.90 10.08 6.67
N ASP A 113 -3.68 9.01 6.73
CA ASP A 113 -4.60 8.56 5.68
C ASP A 113 -6.04 8.36 6.20
N SER A 114 -6.37 8.98 7.32
CA SER A 114 -7.70 8.92 7.93
C SER A 114 -8.15 10.29 8.41
N THR A 115 -9.37 10.67 8.05
CA THR A 115 -10.02 11.91 8.54
C THR A 115 -10.68 11.77 9.90
N ASP A 116 -10.47 10.65 10.59
CA ASP A 116 -10.94 10.50 11.98
C ASP A 116 -10.29 11.55 12.88
N PRO A 117 -11.09 12.39 13.58
CA PRO A 117 -10.53 13.48 14.38
C PRO A 117 -9.61 13.01 15.52
N ALA A 118 -9.77 11.79 16.01
CA ALA A 118 -8.88 11.26 17.04
C ALA A 118 -7.52 10.90 16.47
N GLN A 119 -7.46 10.34 15.26
CA GLN A 119 -6.21 10.07 14.54
C GLN A 119 -5.48 11.34 14.16
N VAL A 120 -6.21 12.36 13.65
CA VAL A 120 -5.61 13.67 13.31
C VAL A 120 -4.97 14.30 14.56
N ARG A 121 -5.70 14.37 15.69
CA ARG A 121 -5.15 14.88 16.95
C ARG A 121 -3.99 14.05 17.50
N ALA A 122 -4.03 12.73 17.33
CA ALA A 122 -2.93 11.86 17.76
C ALA A 122 -1.67 12.05 16.88
N ALA A 123 -1.84 12.32 15.60
CA ALA A 123 -0.73 12.68 14.72
C ALA A 123 -0.13 14.04 15.12
N GLU A 124 -0.96 15.06 15.32
CA GLU A 124 -0.53 16.41 15.74
C GLU A 124 0.23 16.39 17.07
N ALA A 125 -0.28 15.65 18.06
CA ALA A 125 0.32 15.57 19.40
C ALA A 125 1.72 14.92 19.43
N LYS A 126 2.10 14.21 18.38
CA LYS A 126 3.40 13.50 18.29
C LYS A 126 4.51 14.33 17.67
N MET A 127 4.23 15.53 17.16
CA MET A 127 5.19 16.29 16.37
C MET A 127 5.28 17.75 16.82
N ASP A 128 6.45 18.33 16.61
CA ASP A 128 6.65 19.78 16.68
C ASP A 128 6.37 20.37 15.29
N LEU A 129 5.30 21.17 15.17
CA LEU A 129 4.90 21.79 13.90
C LEU A 129 6.02 22.64 13.29
N GLY A 130 6.85 23.30 14.14
CA GLY A 130 7.99 24.10 13.71
C GLY A 130 9.16 23.28 13.17
N ARG A 131 9.17 21.97 13.39
CA ARG A 131 10.20 21.03 12.93
C ARG A 131 9.63 19.88 12.09
N THR A 132 8.43 20.06 11.56
CA THR A 132 7.75 19.09 10.72
C THR A 132 7.64 19.59 9.29
N VAL A 133 7.99 18.73 8.32
CA VAL A 133 7.66 18.93 6.90
C VAL A 133 6.42 18.10 6.56
N PHE A 134 5.44 18.72 5.92
CA PHE A 134 4.19 18.10 5.49
C PHE A 134 4.28 17.75 4.01
N ILE A 135 4.11 16.47 3.67
CA ILE A 135 4.14 15.96 2.31
C ILE A 135 2.70 15.77 1.84
N VAL A 136 2.15 16.71 1.08
CA VAL A 136 0.81 16.60 0.53
C VAL A 136 0.87 15.76 -0.75
N SER A 137 0.34 14.55 -0.69
CA SER A 137 0.45 13.56 -1.76
C SER A 137 -0.92 13.28 -2.38
N SER A 138 -1.15 13.79 -3.60
CA SER A 138 -2.41 13.61 -4.30
C SER A 138 -2.22 13.79 -5.81
N LYS A 139 -2.49 12.74 -6.60
CA LYS A 139 -2.30 12.72 -8.05
C LYS A 139 -3.05 13.87 -8.75
N SER A 140 -4.36 13.96 -8.57
CA SER A 140 -5.22 14.96 -9.23
C SER A 140 -5.35 16.27 -8.43
N GLY A 141 -4.98 16.26 -7.15
CA GLY A 141 -5.26 17.37 -6.23
C GLY A 141 -6.76 17.59 -5.94
N THR A 142 -7.62 16.60 -6.27
CA THR A 142 -9.07 16.68 -6.05
C THR A 142 -9.58 15.71 -5.00
N THR A 143 -8.73 14.86 -4.46
CA THR A 143 -9.08 13.94 -3.38
C THR A 143 -9.39 14.75 -2.12
N LEU A 144 -10.52 14.46 -1.49
CA LEU A 144 -11.07 15.28 -0.40
C LEU A 144 -10.13 15.26 0.82
N GLU A 145 -9.70 14.08 1.23
CA GLU A 145 -8.96 13.86 2.47
C GLU A 145 -7.60 14.60 2.47
N PRO A 146 -6.70 14.45 1.48
CA PRO A 146 -5.47 15.22 1.45
C PRO A 146 -5.67 16.73 1.42
N ASN A 147 -6.76 17.20 0.81
CA ASN A 147 -7.10 18.63 0.80
C ASN A 147 -7.53 19.12 2.18
N ILE A 148 -8.33 18.33 2.92
CA ILE A 148 -8.71 18.64 4.31
C ILE A 148 -7.48 18.65 5.21
N PHE A 149 -6.62 17.63 5.12
CA PHE A 149 -5.37 17.58 5.90
C PHE A 149 -4.46 18.77 5.60
N LYS A 150 -4.26 19.08 4.31
CA LYS A 150 -3.47 20.26 3.87
C LYS A 150 -4.01 21.52 4.46
N GLN A 151 -5.32 21.77 4.37
CA GLN A 151 -5.94 22.96 4.88
C GLN A 151 -5.76 23.08 6.40
N TYR A 152 -6.04 21.99 7.13
CA TYR A 152 -5.91 21.93 8.58
C TYR A 152 -4.47 22.24 9.05
N PHE A 153 -3.49 21.49 8.55
CA PHE A 153 -2.11 21.66 8.99
C PHE A 153 -1.50 22.96 8.48
N PHE A 154 -1.88 23.46 7.31
CA PHE A 154 -1.43 24.75 6.82
C PHE A 154 -1.91 25.89 7.73
N GLU A 155 -3.14 25.82 8.21
CA GLU A 155 -3.69 26.79 9.18
C GLU A 155 -2.95 26.67 10.52
N GLN A 156 -2.70 25.47 11.06
CA GLN A 156 -1.95 25.28 12.31
C GLN A 156 -0.52 25.82 12.22
N VAL A 157 0.19 25.54 11.12
CA VAL A 157 1.55 26.06 10.89
C VAL A 157 1.53 27.59 10.74
N THR A 158 0.52 28.12 10.05
CA THR A 158 0.34 29.58 9.90
C THR A 158 0.14 30.26 11.25
N HIS A 159 -0.67 29.69 12.12
CA HIS A 159 -0.89 30.22 13.48
C HIS A 159 0.40 30.15 14.33
N THR A 160 1.17 29.08 14.19
CA THR A 160 2.37 28.85 15.00
C THR A 160 3.57 29.68 14.53
N LEU A 161 3.80 29.79 13.21
CA LEU A 161 5.01 30.36 12.63
C LEU A 161 4.80 31.65 11.85
N GLY A 162 3.56 32.01 11.56
CA GLY A 162 3.17 33.14 10.73
C GLY A 162 2.97 32.76 9.24
N ALA A 163 2.07 33.49 8.57
CA ALA A 163 1.62 33.19 7.20
C ALA A 163 2.79 33.13 6.17
N GLY A 164 3.78 34.03 6.28
CA GLY A 164 4.91 34.06 5.34
C GLY A 164 5.88 32.87 5.44
N LYS A 165 5.77 32.04 6.48
CA LYS A 165 6.66 30.88 6.70
C LYS A 165 5.97 29.55 6.43
N ALA A 166 4.64 29.48 6.45
CA ALA A 166 3.89 28.24 6.42
C ALA A 166 4.21 27.40 5.18
N GLY A 167 4.23 27.98 3.99
CA GLY A 167 4.51 27.25 2.74
C GLY A 167 5.86 26.54 2.74
N GLY A 168 6.90 27.10 3.41
CA GLY A 168 8.22 26.50 3.56
C GLY A 168 8.24 25.15 4.31
N HIS A 169 7.16 24.81 5.01
CA HIS A 169 6.97 23.53 5.70
C HIS A 169 6.24 22.48 4.85
N PHE A 170 5.89 22.78 3.60
CA PHE A 170 5.10 21.89 2.76
C PHE A 170 5.86 21.48 1.49
N VAL A 171 5.68 20.22 1.12
CA VAL A 171 6.10 19.62 -0.15
C VAL A 171 4.86 19.02 -0.81
N ALA A 172 4.67 19.26 -2.10
CA ALA A 172 3.60 18.61 -2.85
C ALA A 172 4.15 17.48 -3.71
N ILE A 173 3.40 16.36 -3.81
CA ILE A 173 3.61 15.31 -4.80
C ILE A 173 2.33 15.17 -5.59
N THR A 174 2.37 15.46 -6.90
CA THR A 174 1.16 15.57 -7.70
C THR A 174 1.46 15.42 -9.20
N ASP A 175 0.43 15.31 -10.03
CA ASP A 175 0.61 15.35 -11.48
C ASP A 175 0.76 16.81 -11.98
N PRO A 176 1.51 17.03 -13.08
CA PRO A 176 1.60 18.34 -13.70
C PRO A 176 0.23 18.89 -14.11
N GLY A 177 -0.01 20.18 -13.88
CA GLY A 177 -1.27 20.85 -14.20
C GLY A 177 -2.41 20.60 -13.20
N SER A 178 -2.16 19.86 -12.13
CA SER A 178 -3.16 19.51 -11.12
C SER A 178 -3.60 20.71 -10.27
N LYS A 179 -4.73 20.58 -9.58
CA LYS A 179 -5.17 21.59 -8.60
C LYS A 179 -4.21 21.70 -7.42
N LEU A 180 -3.54 20.60 -7.03
CA LEU A 180 -2.56 20.65 -5.96
C LEU A 180 -1.30 21.41 -6.38
N GLU A 181 -0.84 21.27 -7.62
CA GLU A 181 0.27 22.08 -8.12
C GLU A 181 -0.05 23.59 -8.04
N GLN A 182 -1.26 23.97 -8.51
CA GLN A 182 -1.69 25.37 -8.46
C GLN A 182 -1.71 25.90 -7.02
N ALA A 183 -2.31 25.14 -6.11
CA ALA A 183 -2.35 25.48 -4.69
C ALA A 183 -0.95 25.57 -4.05
N ALA A 184 -0.08 24.61 -4.34
CA ALA A 184 1.28 24.57 -3.81
C ALA A 184 2.11 25.78 -4.26
N ARG A 185 1.96 26.21 -5.52
CA ARG A 185 2.62 27.42 -6.03
C ARG A 185 2.06 28.69 -5.38
N ALA A 186 0.73 28.79 -5.25
CA ALA A 186 0.08 29.95 -4.62
C ALA A 186 0.44 30.09 -3.13
N ASP A 187 0.51 28.97 -2.41
CA ASP A 187 0.82 28.92 -0.98
C ASP A 187 2.34 28.89 -0.68
N GLY A 188 3.20 28.97 -1.70
CA GLY A 188 4.67 29.03 -1.56
C GLY A 188 5.27 27.76 -0.98
N PHE A 189 4.82 26.58 -1.40
CA PHE A 189 5.39 25.31 -0.95
C PHE A 189 6.88 25.22 -1.28
N ARG A 190 7.63 24.58 -0.41
CA ARG A 190 9.08 24.39 -0.52
C ARG A 190 9.50 23.66 -1.79
N HIS A 191 8.82 22.56 -2.10
CA HIS A 191 9.03 21.75 -3.31
C HIS A 191 7.72 21.25 -3.89
N VAL A 192 7.73 21.00 -5.21
CA VAL A 192 6.67 20.29 -5.92
C VAL A 192 7.34 19.18 -6.75
N LEU A 193 7.05 17.93 -6.41
CA LEU A 193 7.49 16.74 -7.13
C LEU A 193 6.37 16.26 -8.05
N PHE A 194 6.74 15.79 -9.25
CA PHE A 194 5.77 15.44 -10.26
C PHE A 194 5.71 13.95 -10.55
N GLY A 195 4.52 13.38 -10.38
CA GLY A 195 4.18 12.07 -10.90
C GLY A 195 4.04 12.06 -12.42
N LEU A 196 3.68 10.89 -12.96
CA LEU A 196 3.35 10.74 -14.38
C LEU A 196 1.85 10.51 -14.54
N PRO A 197 1.14 11.30 -15.36
CA PRO A 197 -0.29 11.13 -15.62
C PRO A 197 -0.66 9.73 -16.13
N SER A 198 0.27 9.06 -16.84
CA SER A 198 0.11 7.71 -17.38
C SER A 198 0.33 6.58 -16.36
N ILE A 199 0.40 6.89 -15.06
CA ILE A 199 0.53 5.89 -13.98
C ILE A 199 -0.66 6.03 -13.05
N GLY A 200 -1.43 4.94 -12.87
CA GLY A 200 -2.49 4.87 -11.86
C GLY A 200 -1.93 4.92 -10.43
N GLY A 201 -2.72 5.38 -9.44
CA GLY A 201 -2.25 5.54 -8.05
C GLY A 201 -1.61 4.28 -7.47
N ARG A 202 -2.24 3.12 -7.61
CA ARG A 202 -1.72 1.85 -7.08
C ARG A 202 -0.48 1.30 -7.80
N TYR A 203 -0.17 1.82 -9.01
CA TYR A 203 1.04 1.52 -9.79
C TYR A 203 2.13 2.58 -9.63
N SER A 204 2.00 3.50 -8.67
CA SER A 204 2.91 4.64 -8.54
C SER A 204 4.03 4.45 -7.50
N ALA A 205 4.20 3.25 -6.96
CA ALA A 205 5.17 2.96 -5.91
C ALA A 205 6.59 3.39 -6.26
N LEU A 206 7.03 3.17 -7.49
CA LEU A 206 8.38 3.52 -7.97
C LEU A 206 8.47 4.91 -8.64
N SER A 207 7.40 5.72 -8.57
CA SER A 207 7.38 7.12 -9.00
C SER A 207 7.75 8.08 -7.86
N ASP A 208 7.62 9.38 -8.10
CA ASP A 208 7.83 10.40 -7.04
C ASP A 208 6.90 10.18 -5.83
N PHE A 209 5.73 9.52 -6.00
CA PHE A 209 4.82 9.21 -4.90
C PHE A 209 5.43 8.26 -3.86
N GLY A 210 6.30 7.34 -4.26
CA GLY A 210 7.06 6.48 -3.34
C GLY A 210 8.47 6.99 -3.10
N MET A 211 9.18 7.39 -4.17
CA MET A 211 10.61 7.74 -4.10
C MET A 211 10.87 9.11 -3.47
N GLY A 212 9.93 10.07 -3.56
CA GLY A 212 10.03 11.37 -2.87
C GLY A 212 10.05 11.21 -1.35
N PRO A 213 9.03 10.60 -0.73
CA PRO A 213 9.04 10.30 0.71
C PRO A 213 10.22 9.42 1.12
N ALA A 214 10.61 8.42 0.30
CA ALA A 214 11.79 7.60 0.55
C ALA A 214 13.07 8.43 0.69
N ALA A 215 13.26 9.40 -0.21
CA ALA A 215 14.40 10.32 -0.16
C ALA A 215 14.35 11.19 1.10
N ILE A 216 13.19 11.80 1.41
CA ILE A 216 12.99 12.69 2.55
C ILE A 216 13.28 11.98 3.88
N MET A 217 12.90 10.69 4.01
CA MET A 217 13.22 9.90 5.20
C MET A 217 14.66 9.35 5.22
N GLY A 218 15.47 9.63 4.18
CA GLY A 218 16.89 9.32 4.14
C GLY A 218 17.25 7.95 3.57
N LEU A 219 16.34 7.29 2.85
CA LEU A 219 16.66 6.01 2.21
C LEU A 219 17.60 6.21 1.02
N ASP A 220 18.42 5.20 0.79
CA ASP A 220 19.26 5.10 -0.42
C ASP A 220 18.37 4.82 -1.65
N VAL A 221 17.80 5.89 -2.22
CA VAL A 221 16.93 5.81 -3.40
C VAL A 221 17.63 5.19 -4.62
N PRO A 222 18.91 5.49 -4.92
CA PRO A 222 19.66 4.76 -5.95
C PRO A 222 19.66 3.25 -5.76
N ARG A 223 19.83 2.78 -4.53
CA ARG A 223 19.81 1.34 -4.21
C ARG A 223 18.42 0.73 -4.40
N LEU A 224 17.36 1.41 -3.95
CA LEU A 224 15.96 1.00 -4.21
C LEU A 224 15.69 0.89 -5.72
N LEU A 225 16.01 1.95 -6.46
CA LEU A 225 15.80 1.98 -7.91
C LEU A 225 16.67 0.96 -8.64
N GLY A 226 17.89 0.70 -8.16
CA GLY A 226 18.77 -0.35 -8.70
C GLY A 226 18.17 -1.74 -8.57
N ALA A 227 17.55 -2.05 -7.42
CA ALA A 227 16.82 -3.30 -7.21
C ALA A 227 15.62 -3.42 -8.16
N ALA A 228 14.79 -2.37 -8.25
CA ALA A 228 13.66 -2.31 -9.16
C ALA A 228 14.09 -2.43 -10.64
N HIS A 229 15.20 -1.79 -11.05
CA HIS A 229 15.75 -1.89 -12.39
C HIS A 229 16.20 -3.32 -12.73
N GLY A 230 16.83 -4.01 -11.76
CA GLY A 230 17.18 -5.43 -11.92
C GLY A 230 15.94 -6.28 -12.22
N MET A 231 14.85 -6.06 -11.50
CA MET A 231 13.57 -6.76 -11.71
C MET A 231 12.93 -6.36 -13.05
N ALA A 232 12.90 -5.08 -13.39
CA ALA A 232 12.38 -4.61 -14.68
C ALA A 232 13.11 -5.26 -15.86
N ARG A 233 14.43 -5.41 -15.76
CA ARG A 233 15.23 -6.14 -16.76
C ARG A 233 14.86 -7.62 -16.81
N ALA A 234 14.71 -8.29 -15.67
CA ALA A 234 14.29 -9.70 -15.61
C ALA A 234 12.90 -9.89 -16.24
N CYS A 235 11.98 -8.95 -16.03
CA CYS A 235 10.64 -8.95 -16.64
C CYS A 235 10.64 -8.62 -18.15
N ARG A 236 11.80 -8.42 -18.79
CA ARG A 236 11.95 -8.34 -20.25
C ARG A 236 12.23 -9.69 -20.90
N ALA A 237 12.50 -10.74 -20.11
CA ALA A 237 12.71 -12.07 -20.68
C ALA A 237 11.49 -12.49 -21.51
N SER A 238 11.71 -12.85 -22.78
CA SER A 238 10.64 -13.23 -23.72
C SER A 238 10.08 -14.63 -23.43
N ALA A 239 10.88 -15.52 -22.86
CA ALA A 239 10.38 -16.79 -22.31
C ALA A 239 9.63 -16.51 -21.01
N ALA A 240 8.31 -16.72 -21.01
CA ALA A 240 7.46 -16.37 -19.88
C ALA A 240 7.80 -17.17 -18.61
N GLU A 241 8.37 -18.36 -18.76
CA GLU A 241 8.82 -19.23 -17.67
C GLU A 241 10.04 -18.64 -16.93
N ASP A 242 10.90 -17.90 -17.64
CA ASP A 242 12.09 -17.24 -17.10
C ASP A 242 11.80 -15.80 -16.63
N ASN A 243 10.58 -15.30 -16.86
CA ASN A 243 10.16 -13.97 -16.51
C ASN A 243 9.44 -13.97 -15.15
N PRO A 244 10.04 -13.39 -14.08
CA PRO A 244 9.51 -13.52 -12.73
C PRO A 244 8.15 -12.86 -12.55
N GLY A 245 7.87 -11.77 -13.26
CA GLY A 245 6.57 -11.12 -13.22
C GLY A 245 5.52 -11.89 -14.02
N ALA A 246 5.88 -12.42 -15.19
CA ALA A 246 4.96 -13.21 -15.99
C ALA A 246 4.62 -14.56 -15.33
N ALA A 247 5.59 -15.23 -14.74
CA ALA A 247 5.37 -16.48 -14.00
C ALA A 247 4.39 -16.28 -12.84
N LEU A 248 4.64 -15.27 -11.98
CA LEU A 248 3.73 -14.94 -10.89
C LEU A 248 2.34 -14.55 -11.41
N GLY A 249 2.27 -13.69 -12.43
CA GLY A 249 1.00 -13.26 -13.01
C GLY A 249 0.20 -14.40 -13.66
N ALA A 250 0.87 -15.35 -14.30
CA ALA A 250 0.22 -16.55 -14.85
C ALA A 250 -0.35 -17.43 -13.71
N ILE A 251 0.39 -17.63 -12.62
CA ILE A 251 -0.11 -18.36 -11.46
C ILE A 251 -1.35 -17.66 -10.90
N LEU A 252 -1.28 -16.35 -10.64
CA LEU A 252 -2.39 -15.55 -10.12
C LEU A 252 -3.64 -15.65 -11.02
N GLY A 253 -3.47 -15.39 -12.32
CA GLY A 253 -4.59 -15.35 -13.27
C GLY A 253 -5.21 -16.73 -13.53
N VAL A 254 -4.38 -17.77 -13.72
CA VAL A 254 -4.86 -19.13 -13.97
C VAL A 254 -5.56 -19.71 -12.75
N LEU A 255 -4.97 -19.56 -11.55
CA LEU A 255 -5.57 -20.05 -10.32
C LEU A 255 -6.84 -19.28 -9.98
N GLY A 256 -6.86 -17.97 -10.17
CA GLY A 256 -8.05 -17.15 -10.00
C GLY A 256 -9.21 -17.61 -10.88
N ASN A 257 -8.99 -17.88 -12.17
CA ASN A 257 -9.99 -18.43 -13.08
C ASN A 257 -10.46 -19.87 -12.71
N ARG A 258 -9.70 -20.57 -11.86
CA ARG A 258 -10.02 -21.92 -11.36
C ARG A 258 -10.61 -21.91 -9.93
N GLY A 259 -11.01 -20.74 -9.42
CA GLY A 259 -11.65 -20.62 -8.12
C GLY A 259 -10.69 -20.59 -6.93
N ARG A 260 -9.36 -20.48 -7.17
CA ARG A 260 -8.37 -20.21 -6.15
C ARG A 260 -8.01 -18.73 -6.15
N ASP A 261 -8.96 -17.93 -5.73
CA ASP A 261 -8.96 -16.49 -5.83
C ASP A 261 -8.50 -15.78 -4.54
N LYS A 262 -8.33 -16.49 -3.41
CA LYS A 262 -7.81 -15.94 -2.18
C LYS A 262 -6.29 -16.08 -2.15
N VAL A 263 -5.60 -14.96 -2.32
CA VAL A 263 -4.13 -14.88 -2.30
C VAL A 263 -3.67 -14.57 -0.88
N THR A 264 -3.28 -15.60 -0.14
CA THR A 264 -2.78 -15.46 1.23
C THR A 264 -1.31 -15.06 1.19
N LEU A 265 -1.02 -13.86 1.71
CA LEU A 265 0.31 -13.28 1.76
C LEU A 265 0.98 -13.67 3.08
N VAL A 266 2.06 -14.42 3.00
CA VAL A 266 2.93 -14.75 4.13
C VAL A 266 4.22 -13.98 3.91
N ALA A 267 4.57 -13.06 4.80
CA ALA A 267 5.80 -12.28 4.66
C ALA A 267 6.60 -12.32 5.95
N SER A 268 7.94 -12.36 5.81
CA SER A 268 8.84 -12.25 6.97
C SER A 268 8.57 -10.95 7.74
N PRO A 269 8.69 -10.94 9.08
CA PRO A 269 8.33 -9.79 9.92
C PRO A 269 8.94 -8.46 9.48
N GLY A 270 10.17 -8.46 8.95
CA GLY A 270 10.85 -7.24 8.51
C GLY A 270 10.33 -6.62 7.20
N ILE A 271 9.42 -7.27 6.48
CA ILE A 271 8.84 -6.81 5.21
C ILE A 271 7.33 -7.07 5.11
N HIS A 272 6.69 -7.38 6.24
CA HIS A 272 5.29 -7.81 6.23
C HIS A 272 4.32 -6.70 5.79
N ASP A 273 4.68 -5.44 5.95
CA ASP A 273 3.83 -4.31 5.55
C ASP A 273 3.65 -4.20 4.02
N LEU A 274 4.48 -4.89 3.22
CA LEU A 274 4.27 -5.00 1.77
C LEU A 274 2.88 -5.54 1.42
N GLY A 275 2.30 -6.38 2.30
CA GLY A 275 0.96 -6.93 2.15
C GLY A 275 -0.12 -5.86 2.03
N ALA A 276 -0.03 -4.77 2.77
CA ALA A 276 -0.99 -3.67 2.73
C ALA A 276 -1.03 -2.96 1.35
N TRP A 277 0.13 -2.80 0.70
CA TRP A 277 0.19 -2.25 -0.66
C TRP A 277 -0.32 -3.28 -1.69
N LEU A 278 0.02 -4.56 -1.52
CA LEU A 278 -0.45 -5.66 -2.38
C LEU A 278 -1.97 -5.82 -2.30
N GLU A 279 -2.56 -5.58 -1.12
CA GLU A 279 -4.02 -5.59 -0.95
C GLU A 279 -4.68 -4.62 -1.93
N GLN A 280 -4.25 -3.36 -1.96
CA GLN A 280 -4.79 -2.39 -2.90
C GLN A 280 -4.47 -2.78 -4.35
N LEU A 281 -3.22 -3.14 -4.64
CA LEU A 281 -2.81 -3.45 -6.01
C LEU A 281 -3.67 -4.57 -6.61
N LEU A 282 -3.83 -5.69 -5.89
CA LEU A 282 -4.55 -6.85 -6.40
C LEU A 282 -6.07 -6.63 -6.41
N ALA A 283 -6.64 -6.17 -5.29
CA ALA A 283 -8.09 -6.05 -5.15
C ALA A 283 -8.67 -5.02 -6.13
N GLU A 284 -8.10 -3.80 -6.18
CA GLU A 284 -8.59 -2.73 -7.06
C GLU A 284 -8.33 -3.04 -8.55
N SER A 285 -7.21 -3.72 -8.87
CA SER A 285 -6.90 -4.06 -10.26
C SER A 285 -7.73 -5.20 -10.80
N THR A 286 -8.10 -6.18 -9.96
CA THR A 286 -8.74 -7.41 -10.43
C THR A 286 -10.22 -7.53 -10.08
N GLY A 287 -10.72 -6.79 -9.08
CA GLY A 287 -12.10 -6.82 -8.62
C GLY A 287 -13.08 -6.19 -9.61
N LYS A 288 -13.28 -6.80 -10.77
CA LYS A 288 -14.07 -6.25 -11.88
C LYS A 288 -14.88 -7.34 -12.57
N ARG A 289 -16.09 -6.97 -13.05
CA ARG A 289 -16.96 -7.83 -13.84
C ARG A 289 -17.26 -9.19 -13.18
N GLY A 290 -17.40 -9.21 -11.85
CA GLY A 290 -17.65 -10.44 -11.10
C GLY A 290 -16.43 -11.35 -10.95
N LYS A 291 -15.24 -10.89 -11.31
CA LYS A 291 -13.95 -11.54 -11.10
C LYS A 291 -13.18 -10.80 -10.01
N GLY A 292 -12.09 -11.38 -9.55
CA GLY A 292 -11.18 -10.72 -8.63
C GLY A 292 -10.25 -11.68 -7.93
N LEU A 293 -9.09 -11.17 -7.56
CA LEU A 293 -8.19 -11.81 -6.61
C LEU A 293 -8.41 -11.12 -5.27
N ILE A 294 -8.62 -11.90 -4.22
CA ILE A 294 -8.84 -11.42 -2.87
C ILE A 294 -7.54 -11.60 -2.10
N PRO A 295 -6.74 -10.54 -1.93
CA PRO A 295 -5.55 -10.61 -1.08
C PRO A 295 -5.97 -10.80 0.37
N VAL A 296 -5.27 -11.70 1.06
CA VAL A 296 -5.46 -11.97 2.49
C VAL A 296 -4.13 -11.71 3.17
N ASP A 297 -4.02 -10.52 3.76
CA ASP A 297 -2.82 -10.06 4.46
C ASP A 297 -2.91 -10.36 5.96
N ARG A 298 -1.76 -10.67 6.58
CA ARG A 298 -1.61 -10.87 8.03
C ARG A 298 -2.54 -11.92 8.64
N GLU A 299 -3.03 -12.88 7.86
CA GLU A 299 -3.76 -14.02 8.40
C GLU A 299 -2.79 -14.90 9.21
N PRO A 300 -3.09 -15.20 10.48
CA PRO A 300 -2.30 -16.15 11.25
C PRO A 300 -2.29 -17.52 10.56
N LEU A 301 -1.09 -18.07 10.34
CA LEU A 301 -0.97 -19.40 9.75
C LEU A 301 -1.57 -20.46 10.70
N VAL A 302 -2.45 -21.27 10.13
CA VAL A 302 -3.11 -22.39 10.82
C VAL A 302 -2.71 -23.72 10.15
N PRO A 303 -2.98 -24.88 10.75
CA PRO A 303 -2.73 -26.17 10.12
C PRO A 303 -3.40 -26.28 8.74
N PRO A 304 -2.74 -26.94 7.76
CA PRO A 304 -3.18 -26.98 6.35
C PRO A 304 -4.61 -27.44 6.12
N GLU A 305 -5.12 -28.34 6.94
CA GLU A 305 -6.49 -28.89 6.88
C GLU A 305 -7.59 -27.86 7.21
N ARG A 306 -7.21 -26.70 7.73
CA ARG A 306 -8.15 -25.60 8.04
C ARG A 306 -8.39 -24.70 6.84
N TYR A 307 -7.57 -24.80 5.81
CA TYR A 307 -7.71 -23.99 4.61
C TYR A 307 -8.59 -24.67 3.55
N GLY A 308 -9.41 -23.86 2.88
CA GLY A 308 -10.23 -24.30 1.76
C GLY A 308 -9.42 -24.52 0.47
N GLN A 309 -10.13 -25.04 -0.54
CA GLN A 309 -9.58 -25.29 -1.88
C GLN A 309 -9.46 -24.01 -2.72
N ASP A 310 -9.78 -22.85 -2.16
CA ASP A 310 -9.84 -21.54 -2.81
C ASP A 310 -8.59 -20.67 -2.58
N ARG A 311 -7.54 -21.23 -1.95
CA ARG A 311 -6.31 -20.53 -1.55
C ARG A 311 -5.19 -20.70 -2.55
N LEU A 312 -4.41 -19.63 -2.69
CA LEU A 312 -3.04 -19.59 -3.18
C LEU A 312 -2.19 -18.91 -2.10
N PHE A 313 -1.09 -19.52 -1.69
CA PHE A 313 -0.16 -18.94 -0.72
C PHE A 313 1.04 -18.35 -1.45
N VAL A 314 1.41 -17.10 -1.10
CA VAL A 314 2.64 -16.46 -1.57
C VAL A 314 3.49 -16.12 -0.37
N TYR A 315 4.67 -16.75 -0.27
CA TYR A 315 5.61 -16.54 0.81
C TYR A 315 6.76 -15.64 0.38
N LEU A 316 6.76 -14.42 0.92
CA LEU A 316 7.81 -13.41 0.77
C LEU A 316 8.82 -13.59 1.90
N ARG A 317 9.93 -14.27 1.63
CA ARG A 317 10.90 -14.67 2.62
C ARG A 317 12.11 -13.74 2.62
N LEU A 318 12.30 -12.96 3.69
CA LEU A 318 13.47 -12.10 3.86
C LEU A 318 14.69 -12.95 4.26
N ARG A 319 15.68 -13.06 3.39
CA ARG A 319 16.85 -13.92 3.60
C ARG A 319 17.76 -13.47 4.74
N THR A 320 17.84 -12.16 4.98
CA THR A 320 18.64 -11.58 6.07
C THR A 320 18.01 -11.73 7.45
N ALA A 321 16.69 -12.00 7.52
CA ALA A 321 15.95 -12.19 8.76
C ALA A 321 14.80 -13.21 8.54
N PRO A 322 15.13 -14.50 8.29
CA PRO A 322 14.12 -15.53 8.05
C PRO A 322 13.38 -15.87 9.35
N ASP A 323 12.10 -16.23 9.23
CA ASP A 323 11.30 -16.75 10.33
C ASP A 323 11.18 -18.29 10.20
N ALA A 324 11.83 -19.02 11.10
CA ALA A 324 11.82 -20.47 11.06
C ALA A 324 10.44 -21.10 11.33
N ALA A 325 9.53 -20.39 12.02
CA ALA A 325 8.16 -20.85 12.24
C ALA A 325 7.36 -20.72 10.95
N GLN A 326 7.48 -19.60 10.23
CA GLN A 326 6.88 -19.42 8.91
C GLN A 326 7.45 -20.43 7.91
N ASP A 327 8.79 -20.64 7.88
CA ASP A 327 9.42 -21.63 6.99
C ASP A 327 8.81 -23.03 7.16
N ARG A 328 8.62 -23.49 8.42
CA ARG A 328 7.98 -24.77 8.73
C ARG A 328 6.51 -24.83 8.35
N ALA A 329 5.77 -23.77 8.67
CA ALA A 329 4.35 -23.72 8.36
C ALA A 329 4.09 -23.75 6.84
N VAL A 330 4.87 -22.99 6.07
CA VAL A 330 4.77 -22.98 4.59
C VAL A 330 5.19 -24.34 4.00
N ALA A 331 6.24 -25.00 4.53
CA ALA A 331 6.59 -26.34 4.11
C ALA A 331 5.47 -27.35 4.41
N GLY A 332 4.75 -27.16 5.52
CA GLY A 332 3.55 -27.95 5.84
C GLY A 332 2.42 -27.76 4.82
N LEU A 333 2.18 -26.54 4.35
CA LEU A 333 1.20 -26.25 3.30
C LEU A 333 1.57 -26.95 1.98
N GLU A 334 2.82 -26.89 1.56
CA GLU A 334 3.31 -27.57 0.35
C GLU A 334 3.14 -29.08 0.46
N SER A 335 3.53 -29.67 1.60
CA SER A 335 3.39 -31.12 1.86
C SER A 335 1.93 -31.58 1.86
N ALA A 336 0.99 -30.71 2.23
CA ALA A 336 -0.44 -30.96 2.20
C ALA A 336 -1.08 -30.70 0.81
N GLY A 337 -0.29 -30.36 -0.21
CA GLY A 337 -0.77 -30.11 -1.57
C GLY A 337 -1.45 -28.76 -1.77
N GLN A 338 -1.26 -27.79 -0.88
CA GLN A 338 -1.68 -26.42 -1.13
C GLN A 338 -0.76 -25.74 -2.17
N PRO A 339 -1.29 -24.89 -3.06
CA PRO A 339 -0.47 -24.16 -4.00
C PRO A 339 0.33 -23.06 -3.28
N VAL A 340 1.65 -23.11 -3.42
CA VAL A 340 2.58 -22.18 -2.77
C VAL A 340 3.52 -21.58 -3.80
N VAL A 341 3.71 -20.26 -3.74
CA VAL A 341 4.78 -19.53 -4.43
C VAL A 341 5.75 -19.02 -3.38
N ARG A 342 7.06 -19.27 -3.57
CA ARG A 342 8.12 -18.74 -2.71
C ARG A 342 8.87 -17.64 -3.42
N ILE A 343 9.02 -16.50 -2.78
CA ILE A 343 9.77 -15.35 -3.25
C ILE A 343 10.84 -15.02 -2.20
N ASP A 344 12.09 -15.28 -2.53
CA ASP A 344 13.22 -14.88 -1.70
C ASP A 344 13.56 -13.41 -1.92
N VAL A 345 13.47 -12.62 -0.85
CA VAL A 345 13.88 -11.22 -0.78
C VAL A 345 15.25 -11.18 -0.10
N SER A 346 16.31 -10.82 -0.82
CA SER A 346 17.68 -10.98 -0.30
C SER A 346 18.01 -10.02 0.83
N ASP A 347 17.51 -8.80 0.79
CA ASP A 347 17.62 -7.78 1.83
C ASP A 347 16.44 -6.78 1.72
N PRO A 348 16.19 -5.90 2.71
CA PRO A 348 15.05 -4.99 2.70
C PRO A 348 14.96 -4.05 1.48
N TYR A 349 16.07 -3.65 0.87
CA TYR A 349 16.05 -2.80 -0.33
C TYR A 349 15.47 -3.51 -1.55
N GLN A 350 15.46 -4.84 -1.57
CA GLN A 350 14.83 -5.63 -2.63
C GLN A 350 13.31 -5.53 -2.64
N ILE A 351 12.71 -4.91 -1.63
CA ILE A 351 11.26 -4.59 -1.65
C ILE A 351 10.90 -3.74 -2.89
N ALA A 352 11.83 -2.92 -3.37
CA ALA A 352 11.61 -2.14 -4.60
C ALA A 352 11.57 -3.03 -5.86
N ALA A 353 12.28 -4.16 -5.88
CA ALA A 353 12.13 -5.17 -6.92
C ALA A 353 10.73 -5.82 -6.87
N GLU A 354 10.20 -6.03 -5.66
CA GLU A 354 8.87 -6.61 -5.49
C GLU A 354 7.77 -5.64 -5.93
N PHE A 355 7.90 -4.33 -5.72
CA PHE A 355 6.95 -3.38 -6.30
C PHE A 355 6.83 -3.58 -7.82
N PHE A 356 7.93 -3.64 -8.55
CA PHE A 356 7.89 -3.85 -10.00
C PHE A 356 7.38 -5.25 -10.38
N ARG A 357 7.83 -6.31 -9.70
CA ARG A 357 7.38 -7.69 -9.98
C ARG A 357 5.86 -7.81 -9.87
N TRP A 358 5.28 -7.28 -8.80
CA TRP A 358 3.86 -7.39 -8.55
C TRP A 358 3.01 -6.49 -9.46
N GLU A 359 3.49 -5.31 -9.82
CA GLU A 359 2.84 -4.49 -10.86
C GLU A 359 2.78 -5.25 -12.19
N PHE A 360 3.90 -5.86 -12.60
CA PHE A 360 3.97 -6.65 -13.82
C PHE A 360 3.09 -7.91 -13.73
N ALA A 361 3.14 -8.63 -12.63
CA ALA A 361 2.32 -9.81 -12.40
C ALA A 361 0.83 -9.49 -12.40
N THR A 362 0.43 -8.36 -11.83
CA THR A 362 -0.97 -7.91 -11.85
C THR A 362 -1.45 -7.59 -13.27
N ALA A 363 -0.60 -6.98 -14.08
CA ALA A 363 -0.90 -6.72 -15.50
C ALA A 363 -1.10 -8.03 -16.27
N VAL A 364 -0.22 -9.03 -16.06
CA VAL A 364 -0.32 -10.36 -16.67
C VAL A 364 -1.57 -11.10 -16.19
N ALA A 365 -1.84 -11.09 -14.88
CA ALA A 365 -3.04 -11.71 -14.31
C ALA A 365 -4.32 -11.07 -14.88
N GLY A 366 -4.36 -9.74 -15.02
CA GLY A 366 -5.47 -9.02 -15.65
C GLY A 366 -5.76 -9.47 -17.08
N ALA A 367 -4.70 -9.69 -17.88
CA ALA A 367 -4.83 -10.21 -19.24
C ALA A 367 -5.42 -11.64 -19.25
N ILE A 368 -4.97 -12.52 -18.35
CA ILE A 368 -5.48 -13.90 -18.23
C ILE A 368 -6.92 -13.91 -17.70
N LEU A 369 -7.26 -13.01 -16.81
CA LEU A 369 -8.61 -12.82 -16.28
C LEU A 369 -9.54 -12.17 -17.33
N GLY A 370 -9.01 -11.52 -18.36
CA GLY A 370 -9.75 -10.81 -19.40
C GLY A 370 -10.43 -9.54 -18.88
N ILE A 371 -9.69 -8.74 -18.10
CA ILE A 371 -10.14 -7.48 -17.51
C ILE A 371 -9.10 -6.37 -17.75
N ASP A 372 -9.53 -5.11 -17.67
CA ASP A 372 -8.60 -3.95 -17.59
C ASP A 372 -8.09 -3.83 -16.14
N PRO A 373 -6.80 -4.11 -15.83
CA PRO A 373 -6.29 -4.02 -14.47
C PRO A 373 -5.89 -2.59 -14.06
N PHE A 374 -6.06 -1.59 -14.91
CA PHE A 374 -5.52 -0.24 -14.70
C PHE A 374 -6.59 0.81 -14.41
N ASP A 375 -7.83 0.62 -14.88
CA ASP A 375 -8.95 1.52 -14.59
C ASP A 375 -9.49 1.34 -13.15
N GLN A 376 -10.34 2.26 -12.70
CA GLN A 376 -10.96 2.26 -11.37
C GLN A 376 -12.41 2.82 -11.41
N PRO A 377 -13.34 2.16 -12.09
CA PRO A 377 -14.69 2.69 -12.29
C PRO A 377 -15.46 2.92 -10.98
N ASP A 378 -15.31 2.06 -9.99
CA ASP A 378 -16.01 2.16 -8.71
C ASP A 378 -15.50 3.31 -7.85
N VAL A 379 -14.21 3.62 -7.91
CA VAL A 379 -13.61 4.78 -7.22
C VAL A 379 -14.18 6.09 -7.79
N GLU A 380 -14.31 6.20 -9.11
CA GLU A 380 -14.90 7.39 -9.73
C GLU A 380 -16.39 7.55 -9.38
N ALA A 381 -17.15 6.46 -9.33
CA ALA A 381 -18.54 6.47 -8.88
C ALA A 381 -18.65 6.99 -7.42
N SER A 382 -17.80 6.50 -6.54
CA SER A 382 -17.72 6.93 -5.13
C SER A 382 -17.39 8.44 -5.01
N LYS A 383 -16.42 8.94 -5.78
CA LYS A 383 -16.07 10.37 -5.79
C LYS A 383 -17.22 11.27 -6.24
N VAL A 384 -18.03 10.83 -7.20
CA VAL A 384 -19.23 11.59 -7.66
C VAL A 384 -20.25 11.72 -6.53
N VAL A 385 -20.50 10.64 -5.79
CA VAL A 385 -21.43 10.66 -4.65
C VAL A 385 -20.90 11.57 -3.53
N THR A 386 -19.64 11.46 -3.19
CA THR A 386 -18.98 12.28 -2.16
C THR A 386 -19.08 13.77 -2.49
N ARG A 387 -18.76 14.18 -3.72
CA ARG A 387 -18.90 15.59 -4.15
C ARG A 387 -20.32 16.11 -3.96
N ARG A 388 -21.32 15.34 -4.37
CA ARG A 388 -22.75 15.74 -4.19
C ARG A 388 -23.12 15.93 -2.72
N LEU A 389 -22.56 15.14 -1.81
CA LEU A 389 -22.80 15.25 -0.37
C LEU A 389 -22.09 16.49 0.22
N THR A 390 -20.84 16.71 -0.14
CA THR A 390 -20.07 17.89 0.32
C THR A 390 -20.64 19.19 -0.20
N ASP A 391 -21.03 19.27 -1.47
CA ASP A 391 -21.66 20.46 -2.05
C ASP A 391 -22.97 20.83 -1.31
N ARG A 392 -23.75 19.83 -0.88
CA ARG A 392 -24.96 20.05 -0.06
C ARG A 392 -24.64 20.53 1.35
N SER A 393 -23.52 20.14 1.92
CA SER A 393 -23.11 20.56 3.26
C SER A 393 -22.47 21.95 3.29
N SER A 394 -21.89 22.40 2.17
CA SER A 394 -21.23 23.70 2.00
C SER A 394 -22.18 24.81 1.55
N GLY A 395 -23.42 24.48 1.20
CA GLY A 395 -24.47 25.47 0.92
C GLY A 395 -24.81 26.29 2.17
N PRO A 396 -25.30 27.56 2.01
CA PRO A 396 -25.74 28.37 3.15
C PRO A 396 -26.69 27.53 3.98
N ALA A 397 -26.42 27.44 5.28
CA ALA A 397 -27.19 26.65 6.23
C ALA A 397 -28.66 27.00 6.12
N ALA A 398 -29.39 26.30 5.26
CA ALA A 398 -30.83 26.31 5.29
C ALA A 398 -31.17 25.78 6.68
N SER A 399 -31.66 26.67 7.53
CA SER A 399 -32.13 26.43 8.87
C SER A 399 -32.94 25.13 8.89
N ARG A 400 -32.31 24.01 9.24
CA ARG A 400 -33.04 22.78 9.54
C ARG A 400 -33.99 23.13 10.70
N PRO A 401 -35.31 23.04 10.56
CA PRO A 401 -36.17 23.21 11.69
C PRO A 401 -35.75 22.15 12.73
N ARG A 402 -35.25 22.59 13.89
CA ARG A 402 -35.04 21.74 15.04
C ARG A 402 -36.36 21.01 15.28
N ARG A 403 -36.42 19.73 15.03
CA ARG A 403 -37.55 18.89 15.41
C ARG A 403 -37.65 18.99 16.93
N ARG A 404 -38.60 19.86 17.36
CA ARG A 404 -39.01 19.95 18.76
C ARG A 404 -39.61 18.60 19.10
N THR A 405 -38.87 17.79 19.88
CA THR A 405 -39.45 16.66 20.59
C THR A 405 -40.39 17.23 21.61
N SER A 406 -41.66 17.38 21.27
CA SER A 406 -42.72 17.62 22.24
C SER A 406 -42.84 16.37 23.09
N ARG A 407 -42.48 16.47 24.35
CA ARG A 407 -42.91 15.52 25.39
C ARG A 407 -44.44 15.55 25.41
N ARG A 408 -45.07 14.55 24.87
CA ARG A 408 -46.47 14.26 25.07
C ARG A 408 -46.59 13.40 26.33
N THR A 409 -47.01 14.04 27.43
CA THR A 409 -47.61 13.35 28.56
C THR A 409 -49.00 12.91 28.13
N GLY A 410 -49.26 11.62 28.11
CA GLY A 410 -50.57 11.06 27.81
C GLY A 410 -50.58 9.58 28.07
N THR A 411 -51.25 9.22 29.14
CA THR A 411 -51.65 7.88 29.60
C THR A 411 -52.47 7.16 28.52
N GLY A 412 -52.21 5.86 28.27
CA GLY A 412 -53.14 5.02 27.53
C GLY A 412 -52.53 3.80 26.85
N SER A 413 -52.73 2.65 27.44
CA SER A 413 -52.90 1.26 26.93
C SER A 413 -52.01 0.77 25.76
N SER A 414 -51.30 -0.31 26.08
CA SER A 414 -50.53 -1.15 25.16
C SER A 414 -51.37 -1.88 24.10
N PRO A 415 -50.77 -2.11 22.92
CA PRO A 415 -50.98 -3.36 22.23
C PRO A 415 -49.68 -4.13 22.02
N THR A 416 -49.81 -5.45 22.05
CA THR A 416 -48.86 -6.53 21.96
C THR A 416 -47.89 -6.40 20.76
N PRO A 417 -46.60 -6.82 20.91
CA PRO A 417 -45.62 -6.65 19.82
C PRO A 417 -45.64 -7.85 18.87
N ALA A 418 -45.70 -7.53 17.60
CA ALA A 418 -45.37 -8.46 16.54
C ALA A 418 -43.84 -8.65 16.43
N THR A 419 -43.44 -9.88 16.34
CA THR A 419 -42.06 -10.37 16.21
C THR A 419 -41.28 -9.74 15.05
N ARG A 420 -40.18 -9.06 15.37
CA ARG A 420 -39.11 -8.68 14.44
C ARG A 420 -37.97 -9.71 14.52
N PRO A 421 -37.34 -10.11 13.40
CA PRO A 421 -36.16 -10.95 13.45
C PRO A 421 -34.95 -10.16 13.96
N SER A 422 -34.23 -10.75 14.92
CA SER A 422 -33.04 -10.23 15.56
C SER A 422 -31.81 -10.32 14.65
N TRP A 423 -31.33 -9.18 14.17
CA TRP A 423 -29.99 -9.02 13.60
C TRP A 423 -29.12 -8.13 14.54
N SER A 424 -28.89 -8.59 15.75
CA SER A 424 -27.99 -7.89 16.70
C SER A 424 -27.38 -8.86 17.70
N GLN A 425 -26.58 -9.81 17.23
CA GLN A 425 -25.66 -10.55 18.10
C GLN A 425 -24.47 -11.15 17.31
N ALA A 426 -23.76 -10.32 16.54
CA ALA A 426 -22.48 -10.73 15.96
C ALA A 426 -21.41 -9.62 15.96
N ALA A 427 -21.59 -8.58 16.79
CA ALA A 427 -20.56 -7.52 16.91
C ALA A 427 -20.33 -7.20 18.39
N GLY A 428 -19.78 -8.14 19.12
CA GLY A 428 -19.51 -7.90 20.54
C GLY A 428 -18.74 -9.02 21.21
N ARG A 429 -17.52 -9.33 20.77
CA ARG A 429 -16.47 -9.99 21.57
C ARG A 429 -15.17 -9.97 20.78
N SER A 430 -14.33 -9.02 21.04
CA SER A 430 -12.86 -9.14 21.08
C SER A 430 -12.20 -7.74 21.08
N LEU A 431 -12.27 -7.07 22.19
CA LEU A 431 -11.25 -6.09 22.61
C LEU A 431 -10.82 -6.50 24.00
N GLY A 432 -9.91 -7.48 24.04
CA GLY A 432 -9.19 -7.86 25.24
C GLY A 432 -8.16 -6.78 25.58
N SER A 433 -8.48 -6.00 26.59
CA SER A 433 -7.60 -5.10 27.31
C SER A 433 -6.30 -5.80 27.72
N CYS A 434 -5.16 -5.36 27.20
CA CYS A 434 -3.86 -5.67 27.77
C CYS A 434 -3.54 -4.58 28.80
N ALA A 435 -3.89 -4.88 30.07
CA ALA A 435 -3.52 -4.06 31.21
C ALA A 435 -2.03 -4.26 31.52
N LEU A 436 -1.27 -3.21 31.44
CA LEU A 436 0.07 -3.08 32.03
C LEU A 436 -0.07 -3.05 33.54
N THR A 437 0.31 -4.13 34.24
CA THR A 437 0.56 -4.11 35.69
C THR A 437 2.04 -3.73 35.90
N SER A 438 2.24 -2.52 36.36
CA SER A 438 3.42 -2.08 37.08
C SER A 438 3.37 -2.64 38.50
N GLY A 439 4.30 -3.50 38.87
CA GLY A 439 4.49 -3.98 40.23
C GLY A 439 5.95 -3.86 40.61
N GLY A 440 6.19 -2.98 41.56
CA GLY A 440 7.51 -2.62 42.01
C GLY A 440 8.12 -3.56 43.05
N SER A 441 9.39 -3.35 43.19
CA SER A 441 10.22 -3.41 44.39
C SER A 441 10.13 -4.61 45.32
N ALA A 442 11.22 -5.37 45.41
CA ALA A 442 11.88 -5.62 46.72
C ALA A 442 13.33 -6.07 46.51
N ARG A 443 14.21 -5.39 47.21
CA ARG A 443 15.61 -5.73 47.41
C ARG A 443 15.70 -6.99 48.28
N GLU A 444 16.65 -7.87 47.96
CA GLU A 444 17.41 -8.55 49.02
C GLU A 444 18.84 -8.87 48.59
N THR A 445 19.74 -8.38 49.37
CA THR A 445 21.15 -8.57 49.39
C THR A 445 21.48 -9.91 49.96
N THR A 446 22.36 -10.69 49.34
CA THR A 446 23.32 -11.52 50.12
C THR A 446 24.64 -11.76 49.32
N ARG A 447 25.69 -11.58 50.05
CA ARG A 447 27.12 -11.60 49.73
C ARG A 447 27.68 -13.02 49.57
N ARG A 448 28.90 -13.01 48.99
CA ARG A 448 30.02 -13.97 49.08
C ARG A 448 30.01 -15.07 48.03
N SER A 449 31.10 -15.47 47.42
CA SER A 449 32.55 -15.28 47.61
C SER A 449 33.25 -15.91 46.39
N SER A 450 34.31 -15.28 45.90
CA SER A 450 35.30 -15.94 45.06
C SER A 450 36.15 -16.91 45.88
N PRO A 451 36.80 -17.91 45.26
CA PRO A 451 38.20 -17.71 44.90
C PRO A 451 38.70 -18.40 43.61
N THR A 452 39.62 -17.70 42.97
CA THR A 452 40.94 -18.01 42.39
C THR A 452 41.34 -19.43 41.98
N SER A 453 42.02 -19.46 40.83
CA SER A 453 43.21 -20.26 40.40
C SER A 453 42.94 -21.67 39.82
N ARG A 454 43.23 -21.88 38.59
CA ARG A 454 44.47 -22.02 37.84
C ARG A 454 44.19 -22.00 36.34
#